data_e9b40ce74baffb89d3a6012dee0eef9c
#
_entry.id   e9b40ce74baffb89d3a6012dee0eef9c
#
_cell.length_a   1.000
_cell.length_b   1.000
_cell.length_c   1.000
_cell.angle_alpha   90.00
_cell.angle_beta   90.00
_cell.angle_gamma   90.00
#
_symmetry.space_group_name_H-M   'P 1'
#
loop_
_entity.id
_entity.type
_entity.pdbx_description
1 polymer ?
#
loop_
_entity_poly.entity_id
_entity_poly.type
_entity_poly.pdbx_seq_one_letter_code
_entity_poly.pdbx_strand_id
1 'polypeptide(L)'
;MQVSLLKGTAELAALLREWEALASGALEPNPAYEPWMLLPALEAFGDWASLAIVAVRDAQGLAGLFPLQRERRYRGLPLRALTSWRHGHFRLGVPLVSASRAGEALKTLFRWAREEASVIELDQVPAEGPFCQHLVDALNEEERAYLAIDAYTRPILRRASDAQTYLASCMAGDMRRELRRREKRLAEAGRLEHVVLRSPSELPRWIDEFLVLEASGWKGRRGSALACSEPNRRFAGRLLTGAFERGRLLMAGLDLDGRPIARYCALAAGEGAIAFKTGFDESLRRFAPGTLALADLTALAHERPGLQWIDSYTAPGNDMMGAVWKHRRTVQRLAFATDLRGEAALALLPALRFARRIGARLRFAKAPARVSSSLRPA
;
A
#
# COMPACT_ATOMS: atom_id res chain seq x y z
N MET A 1 -5.06 -21.68 -20.46
CA MET A 1 -5.12 -21.46 -18.99
C MET A 1 -6.54 -21.64 -18.47
N GLN A 2 -6.69 -21.95 -17.17
CA GLN A 2 -7.98 -22.13 -16.48
C GLN A 2 -8.08 -21.17 -15.29
N VAL A 3 -9.30 -20.80 -14.93
CA VAL A 3 -9.60 -19.99 -13.76
C VAL A 3 -10.19 -20.84 -12.66
N SER A 4 -9.71 -20.61 -11.43
CA SER A 4 -10.28 -21.17 -10.21
C SER A 4 -10.62 -20.06 -9.23
N LEU A 5 -11.79 -20.11 -8.63
CA LEU A 5 -12.18 -19.26 -7.51
C LEU A 5 -11.83 -19.97 -6.21
N LEU A 6 -10.99 -19.33 -5.40
CA LEU A 6 -10.58 -19.85 -4.10
C LEU A 6 -11.55 -19.36 -3.02
N LYS A 7 -12.11 -20.29 -2.24
CA LYS A 7 -13.21 -20.05 -1.32
C LYS A 7 -12.80 -20.00 0.16
N GLY A 8 -11.50 -20.16 0.44
CA GLY A 8 -11.01 -20.17 1.81
C GLY A 8 -9.49 -20.13 1.90
N THR A 9 -8.99 -19.84 3.09
CA THR A 9 -7.54 -19.82 3.36
C THR A 9 -6.89 -21.19 3.19
N ALA A 10 -7.63 -22.28 3.40
CA ALA A 10 -7.11 -23.64 3.20
C ALA A 10 -6.80 -23.92 1.72
N GLU A 11 -7.66 -23.49 0.78
CA GLU A 11 -7.41 -23.62 -0.65
C GLU A 11 -6.22 -22.79 -1.09
N LEU A 12 -6.06 -21.57 -0.54
CA LEU A 12 -4.88 -20.73 -0.76
C LEU A 12 -3.60 -21.39 -0.20
N ALA A 13 -3.68 -21.97 1.00
CA ALA A 13 -2.55 -22.65 1.61
C ALA A 13 -2.10 -23.87 0.80
N ALA A 14 -3.01 -24.57 0.13
CA ALA A 14 -2.69 -25.68 -0.76
C ALA A 14 -1.86 -25.24 -1.99
N LEU A 15 -1.95 -23.95 -2.37
CA LEU A 15 -1.20 -23.36 -3.49
C LEU A 15 0.11 -22.69 -3.08
N LEU A 16 0.54 -22.77 -1.82
CA LEU A 16 1.66 -21.98 -1.27
C LEU A 16 2.92 -22.05 -2.13
N ARG A 17 3.33 -23.23 -2.56
CA ARG A 17 4.55 -23.39 -3.41
C ARG A 17 4.42 -22.70 -4.77
N GLU A 18 3.28 -22.87 -5.43
CA GLU A 18 3.03 -22.22 -6.72
C GLU A 18 2.89 -20.69 -6.54
N TRP A 19 2.30 -20.26 -5.44
CA TRP A 19 2.13 -18.85 -5.13
C TRP A 19 3.47 -18.16 -4.82
N GLU A 20 4.35 -18.80 -4.06
CA GLU A 20 5.72 -18.31 -3.83
C GLU A 20 6.53 -18.24 -5.13
N ALA A 21 6.38 -19.26 -6.01
CA ALA A 21 7.00 -19.25 -7.34
C ALA A 21 6.45 -18.10 -8.21
N LEU A 22 5.12 -17.90 -8.22
CA LEU A 22 4.49 -16.77 -8.91
C LEU A 22 4.98 -15.42 -8.36
N ALA A 23 5.06 -15.25 -7.05
CA ALA A 23 5.52 -14.03 -6.41
C ALA A 23 6.99 -13.71 -6.77
N SER A 24 7.83 -14.75 -6.86
CA SER A 24 9.26 -14.60 -7.23
C SER A 24 9.44 -14.25 -8.69
N GLY A 25 8.54 -14.72 -9.59
CA GLY A 25 8.55 -14.46 -11.03
C GLY A 25 7.49 -13.46 -11.49
N ALA A 26 6.95 -12.66 -10.56
CA ALA A 26 5.91 -11.70 -10.89
C ALA A 26 6.42 -10.56 -11.76
N LEU A 27 5.59 -10.13 -12.69
CA LEU A 27 5.84 -9.00 -13.59
C LEU A 27 6.15 -7.70 -12.82
N GLU A 28 5.45 -7.49 -11.71
CA GLU A 28 5.71 -6.40 -10.77
C GLU A 28 5.59 -6.92 -9.34
N PRO A 29 6.62 -6.74 -8.48
CA PRO A 29 6.59 -7.26 -7.12
C PRO A 29 5.59 -6.49 -6.26
N ASN A 30 4.79 -7.24 -5.48
CA ASN A 30 3.84 -6.67 -4.53
C ASN A 30 3.82 -7.48 -3.23
N PRO A 31 4.45 -7.00 -2.14
CA PRO A 31 4.43 -7.72 -0.87
C PRO A 31 3.02 -7.92 -0.32
N ALA A 32 2.07 -7.00 -0.61
CA ALA A 32 0.69 -7.11 -0.12
C ALA A 32 -0.06 -8.35 -0.64
N TYR A 33 0.39 -8.93 -1.73
CA TYR A 33 -0.20 -10.13 -2.34
C TYR A 33 0.69 -11.36 -2.28
N GLU A 34 1.83 -11.28 -1.58
CA GLU A 34 2.61 -12.47 -1.23
C GLU A 34 1.93 -13.27 -0.08
N PRO A 35 2.15 -14.59 0.01
CA PRO A 35 1.47 -15.45 0.99
C PRO A 35 1.55 -14.96 2.43
N TRP A 36 2.74 -14.55 2.86
CA TRP A 36 3.04 -14.13 4.23
C TRP A 36 2.35 -12.82 4.66
N MET A 37 1.85 -12.02 3.71
CA MET A 37 1.07 -10.81 3.99
C MET A 37 -0.42 -11.01 3.68
N LEU A 38 -0.76 -11.63 2.55
CA LEU A 38 -2.16 -11.77 2.13
C LEU A 38 -2.95 -12.75 3.00
N LEU A 39 -2.38 -13.91 3.37
CA LEU A 39 -3.08 -14.86 4.23
C LEU A 39 -3.47 -14.27 5.59
N PRO A 40 -2.56 -13.66 6.37
CA PRO A 40 -2.93 -12.98 7.61
C PRO A 40 -3.96 -11.85 7.41
N ALA A 41 -3.91 -11.15 6.27
CA ALA A 41 -4.87 -10.10 5.97
C ALA A 41 -6.27 -10.65 5.69
N LEU A 42 -6.38 -11.74 4.91
CA LEU A 42 -7.64 -12.42 4.63
C LEU A 42 -8.27 -13.02 5.89
N GLU A 43 -7.46 -13.60 6.79
CA GLU A 43 -7.94 -14.14 8.06
C GLU A 43 -8.44 -13.04 9.01
N ALA A 44 -7.79 -11.88 9.00
CA ALA A 44 -8.14 -10.79 9.90
C ALA A 44 -9.31 -9.91 9.38
N PHE A 45 -9.44 -9.76 8.06
CA PHE A 45 -10.29 -8.75 7.45
C PHE A 45 -11.18 -9.29 6.32
N GLY A 46 -11.00 -10.55 5.91
CA GLY A 46 -11.71 -11.12 4.76
C GLY A 46 -13.17 -11.43 5.07
N ASP A 47 -14.07 -10.94 4.24
CA ASP A 47 -15.45 -11.40 4.17
C ASP A 47 -15.60 -12.35 2.96
N TRP A 48 -15.53 -13.64 3.21
CA TRP A 48 -15.56 -14.67 2.16
C TRP A 48 -16.86 -14.70 1.35
N ALA A 49 -17.93 -14.11 1.85
CA ALA A 49 -19.20 -14.01 1.10
C ALA A 49 -19.08 -13.01 -0.07
N SER A 50 -18.28 -11.98 0.09
CA SER A 50 -18.02 -10.97 -0.95
C SER A 50 -16.71 -11.19 -1.71
N LEU A 51 -15.77 -11.95 -1.16
CA LEU A 51 -14.47 -12.20 -1.78
C LEU A 51 -14.57 -12.98 -3.09
N ALA A 52 -13.67 -12.64 -4.02
CA ALA A 52 -13.42 -13.36 -5.26
C ALA A 52 -11.90 -13.46 -5.47
N ILE A 53 -11.27 -14.42 -4.81
CA ILE A 53 -9.84 -14.67 -5.01
C ILE A 53 -9.69 -15.52 -6.27
N VAL A 54 -9.24 -14.89 -7.35
CA VAL A 54 -9.17 -15.51 -8.68
C VAL A 54 -7.74 -16.00 -8.92
N ALA A 55 -7.60 -17.29 -9.12
CA ALA A 55 -6.35 -17.94 -9.53
C ALA A 55 -6.42 -18.34 -11.00
N VAL A 56 -5.46 -17.86 -11.80
CA VAL A 56 -5.28 -18.29 -13.21
C VAL A 56 -4.11 -19.27 -13.26
N ARG A 57 -4.32 -20.45 -13.85
CA ARG A 57 -3.35 -21.55 -13.86
C ARG A 57 -3.25 -22.22 -15.23
N ASP A 58 -2.11 -22.85 -15.48
CA ASP A 58 -1.89 -23.81 -16.56
C ASP A 58 -1.06 -25.02 -16.07
N ALA A 59 -0.52 -25.81 -16.98
CA ALA A 59 0.31 -26.95 -16.65
C ALA A 59 1.63 -26.58 -15.93
N GLN A 60 2.06 -25.31 -16.00
CA GLN A 60 3.26 -24.80 -15.33
C GLN A 60 2.94 -24.21 -13.93
N GLY A 61 1.69 -24.27 -13.48
CA GLY A 61 1.25 -23.76 -12.20
C GLY A 61 0.55 -22.38 -12.27
N LEU A 62 0.57 -21.62 -11.19
CA LEU A 62 -0.05 -20.30 -11.14
C LEU A 62 0.59 -19.31 -12.12
N ALA A 63 -0.25 -18.68 -12.95
CA ALA A 63 0.12 -17.61 -13.86
C ALA A 63 -0.42 -16.24 -13.39
N GLY A 64 -1.46 -16.22 -12.55
CA GLY A 64 -2.02 -15.00 -11.98
C GLY A 64 -2.79 -15.25 -10.70
N LEU A 65 -2.73 -14.28 -9.77
CA LEU A 65 -3.52 -14.26 -8.54
C LEU A 65 -4.11 -12.85 -8.37
N PHE A 66 -5.45 -12.79 -8.37
CA PHE A 66 -6.21 -11.54 -8.34
C PHE A 66 -7.15 -11.54 -7.13
N PRO A 67 -6.75 -10.91 -6.00
CA PRO A 67 -7.61 -10.72 -4.85
C PRO A 67 -8.66 -9.64 -5.12
N LEU A 68 -9.86 -10.07 -5.46
CA LEU A 68 -10.99 -9.21 -5.82
C LEU A 68 -12.14 -9.40 -4.82
N GLN A 69 -13.10 -8.49 -4.87
CA GLN A 69 -14.38 -8.59 -4.18
C GLN A 69 -15.53 -8.31 -5.14
N ARG A 70 -16.68 -8.92 -4.90
CA ARG A 70 -17.88 -8.76 -5.68
C ARG A 70 -18.68 -7.58 -5.19
N GLU A 71 -19.09 -6.72 -6.13
CA GLU A 71 -19.99 -5.60 -5.89
C GLU A 71 -21.26 -5.78 -6.70
N ARG A 72 -22.42 -5.75 -6.02
CA ARG A 72 -23.73 -5.86 -6.69
C ARG A 72 -24.11 -4.57 -7.42
N ARG A 73 -23.56 -3.45 -7.04
CA ARG A 73 -23.81 -2.11 -7.61
C ARG A 73 -22.50 -1.39 -7.83
N TYR A 74 -22.19 -1.12 -9.06
CA TYR A 74 -20.98 -0.38 -9.40
C TYR A 74 -21.24 1.12 -9.36
N ARG A 75 -20.68 1.82 -8.38
CA ARG A 75 -20.78 3.28 -8.22
C ARG A 75 -22.22 3.83 -8.23
N GLY A 76 -23.18 3.03 -7.76
CA GLY A 76 -24.60 3.35 -7.72
C GLY A 76 -25.42 2.86 -8.92
N LEU A 77 -24.75 2.40 -9.98
CA LEU A 77 -25.40 1.74 -11.12
C LEU A 77 -25.76 0.29 -10.75
N PRO A 78 -26.87 -0.26 -11.27
CA PRO A 78 -27.30 -1.64 -11.02
C PRO A 78 -26.50 -2.63 -11.89
N LEU A 79 -25.18 -2.61 -11.75
CA LEU A 79 -24.22 -3.44 -12.49
C LEU A 79 -23.33 -4.19 -11.53
N ARG A 80 -23.12 -5.48 -11.79
CA ARG A 80 -22.13 -6.28 -11.06
C ARG A 80 -20.72 -5.80 -11.43
N ALA A 81 -19.87 -5.70 -10.43
CA ALA A 81 -18.47 -5.40 -10.63
C ALA A 81 -17.58 -6.29 -9.75
N LEU A 82 -16.34 -6.46 -10.20
CA LEU A 82 -15.24 -6.98 -9.42
C LEU A 82 -14.28 -5.82 -9.10
N THR A 83 -14.01 -5.59 -7.84
CA THR A 83 -13.09 -4.51 -7.43
C THR A 83 -11.92 -5.10 -6.66
N SER A 84 -10.75 -4.47 -6.67
CA SER A 84 -9.65 -4.89 -5.80
C SER A 84 -10.15 -5.07 -4.37
N TRP A 85 -9.90 -6.23 -3.75
CA TRP A 85 -10.17 -6.39 -2.34
C TRP A 85 -9.30 -5.45 -1.51
N ARG A 86 -9.91 -4.75 -0.55
CA ARG A 86 -9.25 -3.71 0.24
C ARG A 86 -9.52 -3.89 1.73
N HIS A 87 -8.53 -3.56 2.52
CA HIS A 87 -8.62 -3.44 3.97
C HIS A 87 -7.92 -2.17 4.45
N GLY A 88 -8.00 -1.84 5.75
CA GLY A 88 -7.49 -0.57 6.29
C GLY A 88 -6.01 -0.29 6.05
N HIS A 89 -5.23 -1.33 5.74
CA HIS A 89 -3.78 -1.24 5.50
C HIS A 89 -3.39 -1.46 4.03
N PHE A 90 -4.36 -1.50 3.12
CA PHE A 90 -4.13 -1.68 1.68
C PHE A 90 -3.78 -0.36 0.99
N ARG A 91 -2.66 -0.34 0.24
CA ARG A 91 -2.21 0.84 -0.53
C ARG A 91 -1.45 0.48 -1.82
N LEU A 92 -1.37 -0.81 -2.20
CA LEU A 92 -0.78 -1.27 -3.44
C LEU A 92 -1.59 -2.45 -3.98
N GLY A 93 -2.21 -2.27 -5.13
CA GLY A 93 -3.20 -3.19 -5.68
C GLY A 93 -2.78 -3.87 -6.98
N VAL A 94 -1.49 -4.01 -7.21
CA VAL A 94 -0.94 -4.76 -8.34
C VAL A 94 -1.14 -6.25 -8.10
N PRO A 95 -1.97 -6.97 -8.90
CA PRO A 95 -2.07 -8.42 -8.82
C PRO A 95 -0.72 -9.09 -9.13
N LEU A 96 -0.51 -10.27 -8.56
CA LEU A 96 0.65 -11.09 -8.96
C LEU A 96 0.34 -11.77 -10.29
N VAL A 97 1.11 -11.44 -11.31
CA VAL A 97 1.00 -12.02 -12.66
C VAL A 97 2.38 -12.43 -13.12
N SER A 98 2.51 -13.63 -13.64
CA SER A 98 3.79 -14.17 -14.17
C SER A 98 4.33 -13.28 -15.28
N ALA A 99 5.58 -12.84 -15.19
CA ALA A 99 6.20 -11.99 -16.20
C ALA A 99 6.21 -12.64 -17.60
N SER A 100 6.46 -13.96 -17.69
CA SER A 100 6.52 -14.69 -18.95
C SER A 100 5.14 -15.03 -19.55
N ARG A 101 4.05 -14.93 -18.77
CA ARG A 101 2.70 -15.36 -19.16
C ARG A 101 1.64 -14.28 -18.95
N ALA A 102 2.05 -13.02 -18.79
CA ALA A 102 1.17 -11.92 -18.39
C ALA A 102 -0.02 -11.72 -19.34
N GLY A 103 0.23 -11.61 -20.63
CA GLY A 103 -0.84 -11.39 -21.62
C GLY A 103 -1.88 -12.50 -21.63
N GLU A 104 -1.45 -13.78 -21.59
CA GLU A 104 -2.38 -14.89 -21.58
C GLU A 104 -3.17 -15.00 -20.28
N ALA A 105 -2.53 -14.73 -19.13
CA ALA A 105 -3.18 -14.72 -17.84
C ALA A 105 -4.26 -13.61 -17.76
N LEU A 106 -3.96 -12.41 -18.26
CA LEU A 106 -4.91 -11.29 -18.33
C LEU A 106 -6.09 -11.58 -19.27
N LYS A 107 -5.84 -12.11 -20.48
CA LYS A 107 -6.90 -12.50 -21.42
C LYS A 107 -7.78 -13.62 -20.84
N THR A 108 -7.19 -14.53 -20.07
CA THR A 108 -7.96 -15.59 -19.39
C THR A 108 -8.83 -15.01 -18.27
N LEU A 109 -8.31 -14.05 -17.49
CA LEU A 109 -9.11 -13.29 -16.52
C LEU A 109 -10.28 -12.57 -17.20
N PHE A 110 -10.04 -11.90 -18.34
CA PHE A 110 -11.08 -11.14 -19.06
C PHE A 110 -12.20 -12.05 -19.55
N ARG A 111 -11.88 -13.22 -20.11
CA ARG A 111 -12.88 -14.20 -20.57
C ARG A 111 -13.78 -14.68 -19.43
N TRP A 112 -13.18 -15.07 -18.31
CA TRP A 112 -13.91 -15.49 -17.12
C TRP A 112 -14.76 -14.36 -16.55
N ALA A 113 -14.24 -13.15 -16.49
CA ALA A 113 -14.91 -12.01 -15.87
C ALA A 113 -16.20 -11.58 -16.60
N ARG A 114 -16.34 -11.85 -17.91
CA ARG A 114 -17.58 -11.55 -18.67
C ARG A 114 -18.82 -12.22 -18.09
N GLU A 115 -18.68 -13.37 -17.46
CA GLU A 115 -19.78 -14.11 -16.83
C GLU A 115 -20.08 -13.62 -15.41
N GLU A 116 -19.08 -13.05 -14.75
CA GLU A 116 -19.14 -12.65 -13.36
C GLU A 116 -19.57 -11.19 -13.15
N ALA A 117 -19.11 -10.27 -13.96
CA ALA A 117 -19.28 -8.84 -13.76
C ALA A 117 -19.15 -8.07 -15.06
N SER A 118 -19.77 -6.88 -15.15
CA SER A 118 -19.67 -5.97 -16.31
C SER A 118 -18.43 -5.06 -16.24
N VAL A 119 -17.84 -4.89 -15.04
CA VAL A 119 -16.68 -4.01 -14.83
C VAL A 119 -15.71 -4.67 -13.86
N ILE A 120 -14.41 -4.57 -14.15
CA ILE A 120 -13.35 -4.78 -13.15
C ILE A 120 -12.73 -3.41 -12.81
N GLU A 121 -12.53 -3.14 -11.52
CA GLU A 121 -11.86 -1.94 -11.02
C GLU A 121 -10.67 -2.34 -10.15
N LEU A 122 -9.46 -2.00 -10.61
CA LEU A 122 -8.23 -2.18 -9.85
C LEU A 122 -7.85 -0.86 -9.19
N ASP A 123 -7.63 -0.88 -7.87
CA ASP A 123 -7.28 0.29 -7.06
C ASP A 123 -5.80 0.28 -6.69
N GLN A 124 -5.18 1.48 -6.57
CA GLN A 124 -3.78 1.64 -6.15
C GLN A 124 -2.77 0.97 -7.10
N VAL A 125 -3.02 0.99 -8.40
CA VAL A 125 -2.11 0.45 -9.42
C VAL A 125 -1.12 1.54 -9.85
N PRO A 126 0.20 1.28 -9.84
CA PRO A 126 1.18 2.21 -10.43
C PRO A 126 0.91 2.43 -11.91
N ALA A 127 0.82 3.71 -12.32
CA ALA A 127 0.48 4.05 -13.71
C ALA A 127 1.64 3.74 -14.68
N GLU A 128 2.88 3.88 -14.20
CA GLU A 128 4.09 3.65 -14.98
C GLU A 128 4.71 2.26 -14.76
N GLY A 129 4.02 1.37 -14.05
CA GLY A 129 4.52 0.03 -13.73
C GLY A 129 4.34 -0.95 -14.89
N PRO A 130 5.18 -2.00 -14.96
CA PRO A 130 5.11 -3.02 -16.02
C PRO A 130 3.75 -3.75 -16.03
N PHE A 131 3.12 -3.95 -14.86
CA PHE A 131 1.78 -4.54 -14.81
C PHE A 131 0.75 -3.66 -15.53
N CYS A 132 0.76 -2.35 -15.27
CA CYS A 132 -0.19 -1.43 -15.92
C CYS A 132 0.00 -1.41 -17.44
N GLN A 133 1.24 -1.43 -17.92
CA GLN A 133 1.56 -1.50 -19.34
C GLN A 133 0.96 -2.76 -19.98
N HIS A 134 1.27 -3.95 -19.45
CA HIS A 134 0.74 -5.21 -19.98
C HIS A 134 -0.78 -5.31 -19.89
N LEU A 135 -1.37 -4.74 -18.83
CA LEU A 135 -2.83 -4.66 -18.72
C LEU A 135 -3.44 -3.81 -19.83
N VAL A 136 -2.89 -2.62 -20.08
CA VAL A 136 -3.37 -1.72 -21.14
C VAL A 136 -3.17 -2.35 -22.51
N ASP A 137 -2.03 -2.97 -22.78
CA ASP A 137 -1.76 -3.67 -24.04
C ASP A 137 -2.79 -4.79 -24.25
N ALA A 138 -3.05 -5.62 -23.26
CA ALA A 138 -4.05 -6.69 -23.34
C ALA A 138 -5.49 -6.18 -23.51
N LEU A 139 -5.83 -5.03 -22.89
CA LEU A 139 -7.13 -4.39 -23.08
C LEU A 139 -7.31 -3.83 -24.50
N ASN A 140 -6.27 -3.22 -25.06
CA ASN A 140 -6.26 -2.72 -26.42
C ASN A 140 -6.36 -3.86 -27.46
N GLU A 141 -5.62 -4.94 -27.27
CA GLU A 141 -5.69 -6.13 -28.14
C GLU A 141 -7.07 -6.80 -28.14
N GLU A 142 -7.79 -6.74 -27.01
CA GLU A 142 -9.15 -7.27 -26.87
C GLU A 142 -10.24 -6.19 -27.15
N GLU A 143 -9.83 -5.01 -27.61
CA GLU A 143 -10.71 -3.85 -27.91
C GLU A 143 -11.65 -3.48 -26.76
N ARG A 144 -11.15 -3.57 -25.50
CA ARG A 144 -11.95 -3.29 -24.29
C ARG A 144 -11.83 -1.84 -23.85
N ALA A 145 -12.97 -1.22 -23.55
CA ALA A 145 -12.98 0.11 -22.96
C ALA A 145 -12.39 0.10 -21.54
N TYR A 146 -11.53 1.06 -21.25
CA TYR A 146 -10.98 1.29 -19.91
C TYR A 146 -10.91 2.78 -19.56
N LEU A 147 -10.83 3.09 -18.27
CA LEU A 147 -10.81 4.45 -17.76
C LEU A 147 -9.97 4.54 -16.48
N ALA A 148 -9.00 5.45 -16.46
CA ALA A 148 -8.35 5.88 -15.22
C ALA A 148 -9.34 6.79 -14.45
N ILE A 149 -9.93 6.25 -13.38
CA ILE A 149 -10.99 6.94 -12.64
C ILE A 149 -10.44 8.09 -11.82
N ASP A 150 -9.37 7.83 -11.07
CA ASP A 150 -8.61 8.82 -10.32
C ASP A 150 -7.14 8.41 -10.25
N ALA A 151 -6.29 9.39 -10.00
CA ALA A 151 -4.87 9.18 -9.82
C ALA A 151 -4.31 10.22 -8.84
N TYR A 152 -3.25 9.84 -8.15
CA TYR A 152 -2.45 10.75 -7.33
C TYR A 152 -1.00 10.31 -7.32
N THR A 153 -0.10 11.21 -6.94
CA THR A 153 1.33 10.89 -6.81
C THR A 153 1.69 10.71 -5.34
N ARG A 154 2.64 9.81 -5.08
CA ARG A 154 3.24 9.60 -3.76
C ARG A 154 4.74 9.44 -3.84
N PRO A 155 5.47 9.70 -2.74
CA PRO A 155 6.92 9.56 -2.71
C PRO A 155 7.36 8.11 -3.00
N ILE A 156 8.47 7.97 -3.69
CA ILE A 156 9.19 6.72 -3.89
C ILE A 156 10.68 6.98 -3.71
N LEU A 157 11.36 6.10 -2.97
CA LEU A 157 12.81 5.99 -3.01
C LEU A 157 13.19 5.23 -4.27
N ARG A 158 14.09 5.74 -5.07
CA ARG A 158 14.82 5.02 -6.13
C ARG A 158 16.27 4.93 -5.72
N ARG A 159 16.84 3.73 -5.72
CA ARG A 159 18.22 3.50 -5.27
C ARG A 159 19.21 4.40 -6.02
N ALA A 160 20.17 4.97 -5.28
CA ALA A 160 21.37 5.62 -5.81
C ALA A 160 22.59 4.72 -5.50
N SER A 161 23.79 5.24 -5.74
CA SER A 161 25.04 4.53 -5.41
C SER A 161 25.12 4.17 -3.93
N ASP A 162 24.71 5.12 -3.07
CA ASP A 162 24.70 5.00 -1.62
C ASP A 162 23.66 5.95 -1.00
N ALA A 163 23.35 5.74 0.28
CA ALA A 163 22.36 6.51 1.01
C ALA A 163 22.74 7.99 1.19
N GLN A 164 24.02 8.29 1.37
CA GLN A 164 24.49 9.67 1.58
C GLN A 164 24.29 10.49 0.30
N THR A 165 24.71 9.94 -0.84
CA THR A 165 24.48 10.52 -2.17
C THR A 165 22.99 10.71 -2.44
N TYR A 166 22.16 9.68 -2.12
CA TYR A 166 20.72 9.79 -2.26
C TYR A 166 20.14 10.94 -1.45
N LEU A 167 20.41 10.97 -0.13
CA LEU A 167 19.89 12.01 0.76
C LEU A 167 20.43 13.40 0.38
N ALA A 168 21.67 13.48 -0.10
CA ALA A 168 22.24 14.72 -0.60
C ALA A 168 21.53 15.26 -1.84
N SER A 169 21.12 14.39 -2.75
CA SER A 169 20.41 14.76 -3.98
C SER A 169 18.93 15.06 -3.74
N CYS A 170 18.30 14.36 -2.79
CA CYS A 170 16.85 14.45 -2.52
C CYS A 170 16.49 15.53 -1.50
N MET A 171 17.31 15.80 -0.50
CA MET A 171 17.01 16.79 0.53
C MET A 171 17.72 18.11 0.24
N ALA A 172 16.99 19.22 0.30
CA ALA A 172 17.59 20.55 0.23
C ALA A 172 18.63 20.76 1.34
N GLY A 173 19.67 21.52 1.06
CA GLY A 173 20.80 21.70 1.98
C GLY A 173 20.40 22.29 3.34
N ASP A 174 19.44 23.23 3.37
CA ASP A 174 18.85 23.80 4.57
C ASP A 174 18.06 22.76 5.37
N MET A 175 17.27 21.91 4.72
CA MET A 175 16.56 20.80 5.35
C MET A 175 17.52 19.81 6.00
N ARG A 176 18.63 19.46 5.34
CA ARG A 176 19.65 18.56 5.90
C ARG A 176 20.35 19.18 7.11
N ARG A 177 20.64 20.49 7.04
CA ARG A 177 21.20 21.23 8.18
C ARG A 177 20.24 21.27 9.35
N GLU A 178 18.96 21.51 9.08
CA GLU A 178 17.93 21.55 10.12
C GLU A 178 17.73 20.17 10.76
N LEU A 179 17.72 19.08 9.97
CA LEU A 179 17.58 17.73 10.50
C LEU A 179 18.76 17.37 11.42
N ARG A 180 20.00 17.67 11.00
CA ARG A 180 21.20 17.49 11.85
C ARG A 180 21.15 18.32 13.12
N ARG A 181 20.64 19.56 13.06
CA ARG A 181 20.47 20.39 14.24
C ARG A 181 19.48 19.81 15.22
N ARG A 182 18.37 19.25 14.72
CA ARG A 182 17.34 18.60 15.55
C ARG A 182 17.87 17.32 16.18
N GLU A 183 18.61 16.54 15.44
CA GLU A 183 19.29 15.33 15.92
C GLU A 183 20.28 15.66 17.05
N LYS A 184 21.15 16.66 16.85
CA LYS A 184 22.07 17.13 17.89
C LYS A 184 21.33 17.56 19.17
N ARG A 185 20.26 18.35 19.04
CA ARG A 185 19.45 18.76 20.19
C ARG A 185 18.74 17.58 20.89
N LEU A 186 18.36 16.56 20.13
CA LEU A 186 17.81 15.35 20.69
C LEU A 186 18.88 14.58 21.48
N ALA A 187 20.10 14.51 20.97
CA ALA A 187 21.25 13.93 21.65
C ALA A 187 21.73 14.72 22.89
N GLU A 188 21.43 16.02 22.96
CA GLU A 188 21.63 16.85 24.18
C GLU A 188 20.61 16.51 25.31
N ALA A 189 19.48 15.90 24.95
CA ALA A 189 18.44 15.50 25.90
C ALA A 189 18.66 14.09 26.50
N GLY A 190 19.60 13.30 25.98
CA GLY A 190 19.94 11.97 26.43
C GLY A 190 20.81 11.24 25.41
N ARG A 191 21.19 10.00 25.73
CA ARG A 191 21.97 9.14 24.83
C ARG A 191 21.10 8.68 23.66
N LEU A 192 21.26 9.33 22.50
CA LEU A 192 20.56 8.97 21.26
C LEU A 192 21.30 7.81 20.56
N GLU A 193 20.55 6.77 20.18
CA GLU A 193 21.05 5.61 19.47
C GLU A 193 20.21 5.35 18.22
N HIS A 194 20.90 5.15 17.07
CA HIS A 194 20.29 4.67 15.83
C HIS A 194 20.36 3.15 15.82
N VAL A 195 19.22 2.50 15.73
CA VAL A 195 19.10 1.05 15.92
C VAL A 195 18.43 0.39 14.71
N VAL A 196 18.83 -0.84 14.40
CA VAL A 196 18.30 -1.65 13.31
C VAL A 196 18.02 -3.05 13.82
N LEU A 197 16.85 -3.59 13.53
CA LEU A 197 16.51 -4.97 13.83
C LEU A 197 17.35 -5.93 12.99
N ARG A 198 18.16 -6.75 13.64
CA ARG A 198 19.01 -7.77 12.98
C ARG A 198 18.83 -9.17 13.58
N SER A 199 18.56 -9.27 14.89
CA SER A 199 18.48 -10.55 15.59
C SER A 199 17.06 -11.08 15.70
N PRO A 200 16.83 -12.38 15.44
CA PRO A 200 15.53 -13.03 15.70
C PRO A 200 15.06 -12.91 17.16
N SER A 201 15.99 -12.93 18.11
CA SER A 201 15.66 -12.80 19.54
C SER A 201 15.09 -11.44 19.92
N GLU A 202 15.38 -10.40 19.14
CA GLU A 202 14.87 -9.04 19.36
C GLU A 202 13.48 -8.81 18.75
N LEU A 203 13.10 -9.63 17.76
CA LEU A 203 11.88 -9.40 16.95
C LEU A 203 10.61 -9.19 17.81
N PRO A 204 10.29 -10.01 18.83
CA PRO A 204 9.10 -9.80 19.64
C PRO A 204 9.08 -8.43 20.30
N ARG A 205 10.21 -8.03 20.92
CA ARG A 205 10.36 -6.71 21.55
C ARG A 205 10.16 -5.57 20.54
N TRP A 206 10.77 -5.66 19.35
CA TRP A 206 10.63 -4.64 18.31
C TRP A 206 9.20 -4.51 17.79
N ILE A 207 8.46 -5.62 17.67
CA ILE A 207 7.04 -5.60 17.28
C ILE A 207 6.21 -4.88 18.37
N ASP A 208 6.42 -5.21 19.65
CA ASP A 208 5.68 -4.58 20.74
C ASP A 208 5.97 -3.08 20.84
N GLU A 209 7.25 -2.68 20.79
CA GLU A 209 7.67 -1.27 20.78
C GLU A 209 7.05 -0.49 19.61
N PHE A 210 7.07 -1.08 18.42
CA PHE A 210 6.47 -0.47 17.23
C PHE A 210 4.96 -0.29 17.39
N LEU A 211 4.24 -1.29 17.86
CA LEU A 211 2.80 -1.23 18.08
C LEU A 211 2.43 -0.19 19.15
N VAL A 212 3.19 -0.10 20.22
CA VAL A 212 3.01 0.91 21.27
C VAL A 212 3.24 2.32 20.71
N LEU A 213 4.35 2.55 20.01
CA LEU A 213 4.65 3.85 19.41
C LEU A 213 3.62 4.27 18.36
N GLU A 214 3.15 3.33 17.51
CA GLU A 214 2.14 3.63 16.50
C GLU A 214 0.79 3.99 17.14
N ALA A 215 0.43 3.36 18.25
CA ALA A 215 -0.82 3.60 18.95
C ALA A 215 -0.77 4.83 19.86
N SER A 216 0.37 5.27 20.34
CA SER A 216 0.52 6.43 21.22
C SER A 216 0.20 7.76 20.53
N GLY A 217 0.32 7.81 19.19
CA GLY A 217 0.13 9.01 18.39
C GLY A 217 -1.30 9.22 17.86
N TRP A 218 -1.42 10.10 16.86
CA TRP A 218 -2.70 10.46 16.23
C TRP A 218 -3.43 9.25 15.62
N LYS A 219 -2.72 8.20 15.20
CA LYS A 219 -3.31 6.98 14.66
C LYS A 219 -4.11 6.22 15.72
N GLY A 220 -3.57 6.13 16.94
CA GLY A 220 -4.28 5.55 18.06
C GLY A 220 -5.52 6.35 18.42
N ARG A 221 -5.40 7.69 18.51
CA ARG A 221 -6.55 8.59 18.78
C ARG A 221 -7.66 8.48 17.72
N ARG A 222 -7.33 8.14 16.47
CA ARG A 222 -8.29 7.89 15.37
C ARG A 222 -8.75 6.45 15.27
N GLY A 223 -8.29 5.54 16.11
CA GLY A 223 -8.60 4.11 16.03
C GLY A 223 -8.03 3.39 14.79
N SER A 224 -7.01 3.97 14.12
CA SER A 224 -6.43 3.45 12.88
C SER A 224 -5.06 2.80 13.06
N ALA A 225 -4.54 2.75 14.30
CA ALA A 225 -3.31 2.05 14.62
C ALA A 225 -3.52 0.53 14.62
N LEU A 226 -2.43 -0.20 14.33
CA LEU A 226 -2.43 -1.68 14.33
C LEU A 226 -2.82 -2.27 15.69
N ALA A 227 -2.50 -1.59 16.79
CA ALA A 227 -2.84 -2.02 18.13
C ALA A 227 -4.29 -1.70 18.57
N CYS A 228 -5.08 -0.97 17.77
CA CYS A 228 -6.43 -0.52 18.17
C CYS A 228 -7.51 -1.60 18.17
N SER A 229 -7.27 -2.74 17.53
CA SER A 229 -8.20 -3.88 17.57
C SER A 229 -7.44 -5.21 17.53
N GLU A 230 -8.08 -6.24 18.07
CA GLU A 230 -7.48 -7.59 18.08
C GLU A 230 -7.18 -8.15 16.68
N PRO A 231 -8.08 -8.02 15.67
CA PRO A 231 -7.75 -8.42 14.31
C PRO A 231 -6.52 -7.71 13.74
N ASN A 232 -6.42 -6.39 13.96
CA ASN A 232 -5.26 -5.60 13.50
C ASN A 232 -3.97 -6.02 14.20
N ARG A 233 -4.00 -6.26 15.52
CA ARG A 233 -2.83 -6.70 16.30
C ARG A 233 -2.34 -8.07 15.84
N ARG A 234 -3.26 -9.03 15.66
CA ARG A 234 -2.96 -10.36 15.16
C ARG A 234 -2.38 -10.33 13.75
N PHE A 235 -2.99 -9.55 12.88
CA PHE A 235 -2.47 -9.30 11.53
C PHE A 235 -1.02 -8.77 11.58
N ALA A 236 -0.77 -7.73 12.37
CA ALA A 236 0.56 -7.12 12.48
C ALA A 236 1.61 -8.11 12.99
N GLY A 237 1.31 -8.86 14.04
CA GLY A 237 2.23 -9.87 14.60
C GLY A 237 2.59 -10.94 13.56
N ARG A 238 1.60 -11.54 12.92
CA ARG A 238 1.83 -12.57 11.89
C ARG A 238 2.56 -12.03 10.66
N LEU A 239 2.18 -10.83 10.21
CA LEU A 239 2.82 -10.15 9.08
C LEU A 239 4.30 -9.89 9.35
N LEU A 240 4.63 -9.24 10.47
CA LEU A 240 6.00 -8.83 10.77
C LEU A 240 6.90 -10.04 11.06
N THR A 241 6.38 -11.05 11.76
CA THR A 241 7.09 -12.31 11.99
C THR A 241 7.35 -13.03 10.67
N GLY A 242 6.31 -13.24 9.86
CA GLY A 242 6.45 -13.92 8.57
C GLY A 242 7.35 -13.19 7.58
N ALA A 243 7.37 -11.85 7.62
CA ALA A 243 8.29 -11.04 6.83
C ALA A 243 9.74 -11.18 7.30
N PHE A 244 9.97 -11.19 8.63
CA PHE A 244 11.29 -11.34 9.20
C PHE A 244 11.91 -12.71 8.89
N GLU A 245 11.16 -13.78 9.11
CA GLU A 245 11.60 -15.16 8.84
C GLU A 245 12.02 -15.37 7.37
N ARG A 246 11.44 -14.61 6.45
CA ARG A 246 11.77 -14.63 5.02
C ARG A 246 12.84 -13.61 4.62
N GLY A 247 13.43 -12.90 5.59
CA GLY A 247 14.34 -11.80 5.31
C GLY A 247 13.69 -10.66 4.50
N ARG A 248 12.37 -10.46 4.61
CA ARG A 248 11.61 -9.43 3.89
C ARG A 248 11.34 -8.18 4.74
N LEU A 249 11.59 -8.23 6.04
CA LEU A 249 11.39 -7.10 6.95
C LEU A 249 12.65 -6.23 7.03
N LEU A 250 12.48 -4.93 6.86
CA LEU A 250 13.46 -3.91 7.23
C LEU A 250 12.86 -3.08 8.35
N MET A 251 13.52 -3.04 9.51
CA MET A 251 13.13 -2.16 10.61
C MET A 251 14.31 -1.35 11.09
N ALA A 252 14.13 -0.02 11.14
CA ALA A 252 15.06 0.95 11.71
C ALA A 252 14.35 1.76 12.79
N GLY A 253 15.11 2.35 13.69
CA GLY A 253 14.53 3.15 14.77
C GLY A 253 15.54 3.99 15.51
N LEU A 254 15.02 4.73 16.48
CA LEU A 254 15.78 5.56 17.41
C LEU A 254 15.42 5.21 18.83
N ASP A 255 16.44 5.11 19.67
CA ASP A 255 16.32 4.99 21.12
C ASP A 255 16.94 6.21 21.80
N LEU A 256 16.33 6.67 22.89
CA LEU A 256 16.86 7.73 23.75
C LEU A 256 16.96 7.16 25.18
N ASP A 257 18.16 7.11 25.71
CA ASP A 257 18.45 6.48 27.01
C ASP A 257 17.92 5.03 27.12
N GLY A 258 18.06 4.26 26.01
CA GLY A 258 17.57 2.89 25.90
C GLY A 258 16.05 2.75 25.74
N ARG A 259 15.30 3.84 25.68
CA ARG A 259 13.85 3.85 25.45
C ARG A 259 13.55 4.09 23.96
N PRO A 260 12.70 3.27 23.33
CA PRO A 260 12.33 3.47 21.93
C PRO A 260 11.52 4.76 21.75
N ILE A 261 11.95 5.64 20.82
CA ILE A 261 11.29 6.91 20.48
C ILE A 261 10.80 6.95 19.04
N ALA A 262 11.31 6.08 18.17
CA ALA A 262 10.79 5.89 16.82
C ALA A 262 11.08 4.48 16.32
N ARG A 263 10.13 3.91 15.57
CA ARG A 263 10.29 2.65 14.82
C ARG A 263 9.68 2.85 13.44
N TYR A 264 10.41 2.43 12.42
CA TYR A 264 9.95 2.45 11.03
C TYR A 264 10.10 1.05 10.43
N CYS A 265 9.07 0.52 9.75
CA CYS A 265 9.17 -0.76 9.06
C CYS A 265 8.85 -0.64 7.57
N ALA A 266 9.62 -1.38 6.76
CA ALA A 266 9.36 -1.60 5.36
C ALA A 266 9.35 -3.11 5.06
N LEU A 267 8.60 -3.47 4.02
CA LEU A 267 8.33 -4.85 3.61
C LEU A 267 8.79 -5.04 2.17
N ALA A 268 9.72 -5.95 1.96
CA ALA A 268 10.35 -6.16 0.66
C ALA A 268 9.74 -7.33 -0.13
N ALA A 269 9.66 -7.17 -1.45
CA ALA A 269 9.29 -8.19 -2.41
C ALA A 269 10.11 -8.00 -3.70
N GLY A 270 10.76 -9.04 -4.20
CA GLY A 270 11.63 -8.91 -5.36
C GLY A 270 12.66 -7.79 -5.20
N GLU A 271 12.73 -6.92 -6.17
CA GLU A 271 13.59 -5.72 -6.18
C GLU A 271 12.96 -4.49 -5.51
N GLY A 272 11.72 -4.58 -5.05
CA GLY A 272 10.96 -3.48 -4.47
C GLY A 272 10.63 -3.67 -3.00
N ALA A 273 10.20 -2.59 -2.35
CA ALA A 273 9.60 -2.63 -1.02
C ALA A 273 8.48 -1.60 -0.88
N ILE A 274 7.70 -1.75 0.18
CA ILE A 274 6.76 -0.73 0.65
C ILE A 274 7.18 -0.23 2.03
N ALA A 275 7.15 1.09 2.26
CA ALA A 275 7.32 1.69 3.57
C ALA A 275 6.00 1.55 4.34
N PHE A 276 5.85 0.41 5.03
CA PHE A 276 4.54 -0.03 5.52
C PHE A 276 3.97 0.91 6.58
N LYS A 277 4.70 1.15 7.65
CA LYS A 277 4.24 2.01 8.75
C LYS A 277 5.40 2.54 9.61
N THR A 278 5.11 3.64 10.31
CA THR A 278 5.99 4.23 11.33
C THR A 278 5.21 4.60 12.58
N GLY A 279 5.83 4.45 13.73
CA GLY A 279 5.41 5.02 15.01
C GLY A 279 6.54 5.84 15.62
N PHE A 280 6.23 6.93 16.29
CA PHE A 280 7.19 7.73 17.04
C PHE A 280 6.53 8.46 18.21
N ASP A 281 7.31 8.80 19.22
CA ASP A 281 6.86 9.59 20.39
C ASP A 281 6.51 11.03 19.98
N GLU A 282 5.22 11.35 19.92
CA GLU A 282 4.74 12.69 19.50
C GLU A 282 5.16 13.82 20.47
N SER A 283 5.54 13.51 21.71
CA SER A 283 6.07 14.53 22.65
C SER A 283 7.41 15.10 22.16
N LEU A 284 8.14 14.27 21.37
CA LEU A 284 9.42 14.62 20.77
C LEU A 284 9.31 15.14 19.32
N ARG A 285 8.09 15.41 18.83
CA ARG A 285 7.84 15.83 17.42
C ARG A 285 8.69 17.02 16.95
N ARG A 286 9.07 17.92 17.86
CA ARG A 286 9.91 19.08 17.58
C ARG A 286 11.30 18.68 17.04
N PHE A 287 11.78 17.50 17.38
CA PHE A 287 13.05 16.93 16.92
C PHE A 287 12.90 16.06 15.67
N ALA A 288 11.68 15.85 15.17
CA ALA A 288 11.36 15.08 13.98
C ALA A 288 11.87 13.61 14.00
N PRO A 289 11.67 12.82 15.09
CA PRO A 289 12.23 11.48 15.21
C PRO A 289 11.72 10.54 14.10
N GLY A 290 10.51 10.72 13.60
CA GLY A 290 10.01 9.96 12.45
C GLY A 290 10.75 10.24 11.14
N THR A 291 11.26 11.47 10.94
CA THR A 291 12.06 11.82 9.77
C THR A 291 13.50 11.30 9.89
N LEU A 292 14.06 11.31 11.09
CA LEU A 292 15.37 10.70 11.37
C LEU A 292 15.30 9.18 11.12
N ALA A 293 14.31 8.49 11.68
CA ALA A 293 14.11 7.06 11.43
C ALA A 293 13.84 6.72 9.95
N LEU A 294 13.24 7.64 9.17
CA LEU A 294 13.10 7.48 7.72
C LEU A 294 14.45 7.60 7.00
N ALA A 295 15.35 8.47 7.47
CA ALA A 295 16.72 8.55 6.95
C ALA A 295 17.49 7.25 7.24
N ASP A 296 17.34 6.66 8.44
CA ASP A 296 17.93 5.38 8.80
C ASP A 296 17.37 4.24 7.96
N LEU A 297 16.04 4.20 7.72
CA LEU A 297 15.44 3.24 6.81
C LEU A 297 15.97 3.40 5.39
N THR A 298 16.24 4.64 4.94
CA THR A 298 16.86 4.92 3.65
C THR A 298 18.29 4.37 3.58
N ALA A 299 19.06 4.50 4.65
CA ALA A 299 20.40 3.91 4.74
C ALA A 299 20.34 2.37 4.69
N LEU A 300 19.48 1.78 5.52
CA LEU A 300 19.26 0.33 5.56
C LEU A 300 18.83 -0.24 4.19
N ALA A 301 18.02 0.51 3.44
CA ALA A 301 17.61 0.13 2.09
C ALA A 301 18.80 0.06 1.12
N HIS A 302 19.76 0.98 1.25
CA HIS A 302 20.97 0.98 0.41
C HIS A 302 21.97 -0.11 0.82
N GLU A 303 21.95 -0.58 2.06
CA GLU A 303 22.73 -1.74 2.49
C GLU A 303 22.20 -3.06 1.92
N ARG A 304 20.91 -3.12 1.55
CA ARG A 304 20.27 -4.34 1.07
C ARG A 304 20.58 -4.60 -0.41
N PRO A 305 21.29 -5.68 -0.76
CA PRO A 305 21.53 -6.05 -2.16
C PRO A 305 20.23 -6.30 -2.92
N GLY A 306 20.17 -5.88 -4.18
CA GLY A 306 19.03 -6.13 -5.06
C GLY A 306 17.82 -5.22 -4.86
N LEU A 307 17.70 -4.49 -3.75
CA LEU A 307 16.60 -3.56 -3.54
C LEU A 307 16.82 -2.29 -4.38
N GLN A 308 15.91 -2.00 -5.32
CA GLN A 308 16.01 -0.88 -6.26
C GLN A 308 15.10 0.30 -5.87
N TRP A 309 13.97 0.03 -5.23
CA TRP A 309 13.02 1.07 -4.87
C TRP A 309 12.22 0.73 -3.61
N ILE A 310 11.78 1.80 -2.91
CA ILE A 310 10.78 1.68 -1.83
C ILE A 310 9.64 2.64 -2.12
N ASP A 311 8.45 2.11 -2.30
CA ASP A 311 7.22 2.89 -2.39
C ASP A 311 6.81 3.40 -1.00
N SER A 312 6.46 4.68 -0.88
CA SER A 312 6.05 5.25 0.41
C SER A 312 4.80 4.64 1.02
N TYR A 313 3.99 3.98 0.21
CA TYR A 313 2.74 3.33 0.64
C TYR A 313 1.77 4.29 1.34
N THR A 314 1.81 5.58 0.98
CA THR A 314 1.03 6.64 1.62
C THR A 314 -0.20 7.04 0.81
N ALA A 315 -1.18 7.61 1.51
CA ALA A 315 -2.24 8.40 0.91
C ALA A 315 -1.69 9.76 0.43
N PRO A 316 -2.42 10.51 -0.40
CA PRO A 316 -2.07 11.88 -0.78
C PRO A 316 -1.81 12.78 0.45
N GLY A 317 -0.87 13.73 0.32
CA GLY A 317 -0.63 14.74 1.35
C GLY A 317 0.28 14.29 2.51
N ASN A 318 1.10 13.27 2.34
CA ASN A 318 2.12 12.90 3.33
C ASN A 318 3.40 13.72 3.13
N ASP A 319 3.53 14.84 3.82
CA ASP A 319 4.64 15.78 3.68
C ASP A 319 5.95 15.25 4.28
N MET A 320 5.90 14.42 5.33
CA MET A 320 7.08 13.86 5.98
C MET A 320 7.94 13.06 5.01
N MET A 321 7.33 12.13 4.28
CA MET A 321 8.07 11.30 3.33
C MET A 321 8.50 12.11 2.09
N GLY A 322 7.67 13.06 1.65
CA GLY A 322 7.97 13.96 0.55
C GLY A 322 9.19 14.87 0.81
N ALA A 323 9.52 15.15 2.06
CA ALA A 323 10.70 15.91 2.45
C ALA A 323 12.01 15.13 2.26
N VAL A 324 11.97 13.80 2.37
CA VAL A 324 13.15 12.90 2.27
C VAL A 324 13.24 12.24 0.89
N TRP A 325 12.12 11.79 0.33
CA TRP A 325 12.07 11.10 -0.96
C TRP A 325 11.42 11.98 -2.02
N LYS A 326 12.24 12.54 -2.92
CA LYS A 326 11.75 13.45 -3.97
C LYS A 326 11.13 12.79 -5.18
N HIS A 327 11.55 11.59 -5.53
CA HIS A 327 10.94 10.90 -6.64
C HIS A 327 9.45 10.63 -6.36
N ARG A 328 8.67 10.58 -7.42
CA ARG A 328 7.22 10.36 -7.33
C ARG A 328 6.82 9.16 -8.16
N ARG A 329 5.85 8.41 -7.66
CA ARG A 329 5.15 7.36 -8.37
C ARG A 329 3.68 7.77 -8.48
N THR A 330 3.13 7.71 -9.68
CA THR A 330 1.69 7.87 -9.88
C THR A 330 1.01 6.54 -9.57
N VAL A 331 -0.01 6.58 -8.71
CA VAL A 331 -0.90 5.45 -8.50
C VAL A 331 -2.30 5.84 -8.90
N GLN A 332 -3.01 4.91 -9.52
CA GLN A 332 -4.31 5.17 -10.10
C GLN A 332 -5.31 4.08 -9.72
N ARG A 333 -6.56 4.42 -9.95
CA ARG A 333 -7.68 3.49 -10.00
C ARG A 333 -8.07 3.31 -11.44
N LEU A 334 -7.89 2.10 -11.96
CA LEU A 334 -8.19 1.74 -13.33
C LEU A 334 -9.42 0.84 -13.38
N ALA A 335 -10.44 1.23 -14.13
CA ALA A 335 -11.60 0.39 -14.42
C ALA A 335 -11.61 0.00 -15.89
N PHE A 336 -12.02 -1.22 -16.18
CA PHE A 336 -12.20 -1.70 -17.54
C PHE A 336 -13.46 -2.54 -17.69
N ALA A 337 -14.05 -2.48 -18.88
CA ALA A 337 -15.28 -3.19 -19.20
C ALA A 337 -15.00 -4.66 -19.53
N THR A 338 -15.92 -5.52 -19.16
CA THR A 338 -15.91 -6.95 -19.53
C THR A 338 -17.01 -7.28 -20.56
N ASP A 339 -18.02 -6.41 -20.67
CA ASP A 339 -19.14 -6.51 -21.60
C ASP A 339 -19.64 -5.10 -22.04
N LEU A 340 -20.58 -5.05 -22.98
CA LEU A 340 -21.16 -3.79 -23.50
C LEU A 340 -21.84 -2.94 -22.41
N ARG A 341 -22.39 -3.54 -21.35
CA ARG A 341 -22.99 -2.80 -20.22
C ARG A 341 -21.91 -2.07 -19.44
N GLY A 342 -20.76 -2.72 -19.26
CA GLY A 342 -19.58 -2.12 -18.65
C GLY A 342 -19.06 -0.95 -19.49
N GLU A 343 -18.98 -1.07 -20.80
CA GLU A 343 -18.56 0.00 -21.70
C GLU A 343 -19.48 1.23 -21.59
N ALA A 344 -20.80 1.01 -21.66
CA ALA A 344 -21.77 2.07 -21.45
C ALA A 344 -21.64 2.72 -20.07
N ALA A 345 -21.41 1.92 -19.02
CA ALA A 345 -21.20 2.45 -17.68
C ALA A 345 -19.94 3.31 -17.58
N LEU A 346 -18.81 2.85 -18.14
CA LEU A 346 -17.56 3.63 -18.15
C LEU A 346 -17.69 4.93 -18.92
N ALA A 347 -18.38 4.93 -20.06
CA ALA A 347 -18.66 6.12 -20.85
C ALA A 347 -19.50 7.16 -20.07
N LEU A 348 -20.42 6.72 -19.21
CA LEU A 348 -21.26 7.59 -18.38
C LEU A 348 -20.57 8.15 -17.15
N LEU A 349 -19.50 7.50 -16.64
CA LEU A 349 -18.85 7.89 -15.38
C LEU A 349 -18.38 9.37 -15.34
N PRO A 350 -17.77 9.94 -16.38
CA PRO A 350 -17.37 11.35 -16.36
C PRO A 350 -18.55 12.30 -16.15
N ALA A 351 -19.67 12.07 -16.83
CA ALA A 351 -20.90 12.87 -16.70
C ALA A 351 -21.51 12.74 -15.29
N LEU A 352 -21.58 11.54 -14.74
CA LEU A 352 -22.07 11.30 -13.38
C LEU A 352 -21.18 11.97 -12.32
N ARG A 353 -19.88 11.99 -12.52
CA ARG A 353 -18.93 12.69 -11.63
C ARG A 353 -19.15 14.21 -11.68
N PHE A 354 -19.32 14.75 -12.86
CA PHE A 354 -19.60 16.16 -13.05
C PHE A 354 -20.92 16.57 -12.36
N ALA A 355 -21.99 15.83 -12.57
CA ALA A 355 -23.30 16.06 -11.95
C ALA A 355 -23.21 16.02 -10.40
N ARG A 356 -22.48 15.05 -9.83
CA ARG A 356 -22.26 14.95 -8.38
C ARG A 356 -21.47 16.15 -7.82
N ARG A 357 -20.46 16.65 -8.56
CA ARG A 357 -19.70 17.85 -8.17
C ARG A 357 -20.58 19.09 -8.14
N ILE A 358 -21.44 19.29 -9.13
CA ILE A 358 -22.41 20.39 -9.17
C ILE A 358 -23.40 20.25 -7.99
N GLY A 359 -24.00 19.08 -7.80
CA GLY A 359 -24.94 18.83 -6.71
C GLY A 359 -24.33 19.03 -5.29
N ALA A 360 -23.05 18.72 -5.12
CA ALA A 360 -22.33 19.02 -3.89
C ALA A 360 -22.15 20.54 -3.69
N ARG A 361 -21.72 21.27 -4.74
CA ARG A 361 -21.57 22.73 -4.67
C ARG A 361 -22.89 23.46 -4.35
N LEU A 362 -23.99 23.01 -4.96
CA LEU A 362 -25.31 23.58 -4.70
C LEU A 362 -25.82 23.31 -3.27
N ARG A 363 -25.47 22.17 -2.68
CA ARG A 363 -25.78 21.86 -1.28
C ARG A 363 -24.98 22.73 -0.30
N PHE A 364 -23.70 22.98 -0.56
CA PHE A 364 -22.88 23.90 0.22
C PHE A 364 -23.34 25.35 0.11
N ALA A 365 -23.79 25.79 -1.07
CA ALA A 365 -24.34 27.14 -1.27
C ALA A 365 -25.69 27.35 -0.56
N LYS A 366 -26.44 26.29 -0.25
CA LYS A 366 -27.73 26.35 0.47
C LYS A 366 -27.60 26.14 1.98
N ALA A 367 -26.42 25.85 2.53
CA ALA A 367 -26.22 25.77 3.98
C ALA A 367 -26.27 27.18 4.53
N PRO A 368 -27.19 27.49 5.47
CA PRO A 368 -27.27 28.83 6.09
C PRO A 368 -25.97 29.15 6.81
N ALA A 369 -25.43 30.34 6.57
CA ALA A 369 -24.30 30.85 7.33
C ALA A 369 -24.62 30.76 8.84
N ARG A 370 -23.85 29.96 9.57
CA ARG A 370 -23.95 30.00 11.06
C ARG A 370 -23.57 31.41 11.50
N VAL A 371 -24.57 32.18 11.87
CA VAL A 371 -24.39 33.47 12.54
C VAL A 371 -23.69 33.19 13.86
N SER A 372 -22.41 33.53 13.94
CA SER A 372 -21.68 33.56 15.21
C SER A 372 -22.22 34.76 16.01
N SER A 373 -23.18 34.52 16.89
CA SER A 373 -23.54 35.48 17.90
C SER A 373 -22.42 35.55 18.95
N SER A 374 -21.51 36.48 18.75
CA SER A 374 -20.57 36.91 19.80
C SER A 374 -21.36 37.72 20.83
N LEU A 375 -21.85 37.07 21.88
CA LEU A 375 -22.22 37.76 23.12
C LEU A 375 -20.94 38.16 23.85
N ARG A 376 -20.67 39.48 23.89
CA ARG A 376 -19.77 40.07 24.88
C ARG A 376 -20.50 40.09 26.22
N PRO A 377 -19.89 39.66 27.32
CA PRO A 377 -20.35 40.04 28.64
C PRO A 377 -19.82 41.44 29.01
N ALA A 378 -20.67 42.17 29.69
CA ALA A 378 -20.37 43.45 30.35
C ALA A 378 -19.47 43.25 31.59
#